data_6983630dbfae1357ffcac83ab7746d6b
#
_entry.id   6983630dbfae1357ffcac83ab7746d6b
#
_cell.length_a   1.000
_cell.length_b   1.000
_cell.length_c   1.000
_cell.angle_alpha   90.00
_cell.angle_beta   90.00
_cell.angle_gamma   90.00
#
_symmetry.space_group_name_H-M   'P 1'
#
loop_
_entity.id
_entity.type
_entity.pdbx_description
1 polymer ?
#
loop_
_entity_poly.entity_id
_entity_poly.type
_entity_poly.pdbx_seq_one_letter_code
_entity_poly.pdbx_strand_id
1 'polypeptide(L)'
;MVELCLKYDERARLAEYQYYRSDEAEELEQTGAVDIELAALNAKLRGGGDVLHRVCAVASFASTGSKRCHEHILDQFETQNAGMSVVKKALEEFAALLDDGLQKNQLSGYLAAL
;
A
#
# COMPACT_ATOMS: atom_id res chain seq x y z
N MET A 1 12.59 2.22 8.18
CA MET A 1 11.85 1.98 6.93
C MET A 1 10.80 0.90 7.09
N VAL A 2 11.16 -0.28 7.56
CA VAL A 2 10.21 -1.38 7.79
C VAL A 2 9.12 -0.99 8.79
N GLU A 3 9.50 -0.37 9.89
CA GLU A 3 8.54 0.11 10.90
C GLU A 3 7.53 1.10 10.31
N LEU A 4 7.97 1.98 9.40
CA LEU A 4 7.09 2.89 8.69
C LEU A 4 6.12 2.15 7.76
N CYS A 5 6.60 1.15 7.05
CA CYS A 5 5.74 0.31 6.21
C CYS A 5 4.63 -0.34 7.03
N LEU A 6 4.98 -0.97 8.15
CA LEU A 6 4.03 -1.67 9.01
C LEU A 6 3.06 -0.71 9.69
N LYS A 7 3.55 0.43 10.16
CA LYS A 7 2.74 1.46 10.80
C LYS A 7 1.68 2.03 9.85
N TYR A 8 2.07 2.40 8.64
CA TYR A 8 1.13 2.98 7.68
C TYR A 8 0.23 1.94 7.04
N ASP A 9 0.70 0.70 6.89
CA ASP A 9 -0.16 -0.40 6.48
C ASP A 9 -1.30 -0.61 7.48
N GLU A 10 -1.00 -0.64 8.77
CA GLU A 10 -2.00 -0.76 9.83
C GLU A 10 -2.96 0.42 9.82
N ARG A 11 -2.46 1.65 9.74
CA ARG A 11 -3.30 2.86 9.69
C ARG A 11 -4.21 2.87 8.47
N ALA A 12 -3.70 2.49 7.32
CA ALA A 12 -4.48 2.43 6.08
C ALA A 12 -5.61 1.40 6.18
N ARG A 13 -5.31 0.21 6.69
CA ARG A 13 -6.32 -0.85 6.89
C ARG A 13 -7.37 -0.44 7.90
N LEU A 14 -6.98 0.23 8.98
CA LEU A 14 -7.91 0.72 9.99
C LEU A 14 -8.84 1.78 9.40
N ALA A 15 -8.30 2.72 8.62
CA ALA A 15 -9.10 3.76 7.97
C ALA A 15 -10.13 3.17 7.01
N GLU A 16 -9.75 2.17 6.23
CA GLU A 16 -10.66 1.45 5.33
C GLU A 16 -11.75 0.73 6.11
N TYR A 17 -11.38 0.03 7.16
CA TYR A 17 -12.33 -0.67 8.05
C TYR A 17 -13.33 0.30 8.68
N GLN A 18 -12.85 1.42 9.21
CA GLN A 18 -13.71 2.44 9.81
C GLN A 18 -14.65 3.07 8.79
N TYR A 19 -14.19 3.25 7.56
CA TYR A 19 -15.04 3.77 6.49
C TYR A 19 -16.22 2.85 6.19
N TYR A 20 -16.00 1.55 6.07
CA TYR A 20 -17.08 0.58 5.82
C TYR A 20 -18.12 0.53 6.93
N ARG A 21 -17.75 0.98 8.14
CA ARG A 21 -18.66 1.06 9.29
C ARG A 21 -19.22 2.46 9.52
N SER A 22 -18.91 3.40 8.65
CA SER A 22 -19.39 4.78 8.77
C SER A 22 -20.81 4.96 8.26
N ASP A 23 -21.48 6.02 8.70
CA ASP A 23 -22.81 6.39 8.22
C ASP A 23 -22.78 6.77 6.73
N GLU A 24 -21.68 7.37 6.27
CA GLU A 24 -21.47 7.71 4.86
C GLU A 24 -21.50 6.47 3.99
N ALA A 25 -20.80 5.40 4.39
CA ALA A 25 -20.79 4.13 3.66
C ALA A 25 -22.19 3.51 3.63
N GLU A 26 -22.94 3.57 4.73
CA GLU A 26 -24.30 3.07 4.80
C GLU A 26 -25.22 3.84 3.84
N GLU A 27 -25.12 5.16 3.81
CA GLU A 27 -25.89 5.99 2.87
C GLU A 27 -25.58 5.65 1.42
N LEU A 28 -24.30 5.51 1.06
CA LEU A 28 -23.90 5.14 -0.29
C LEU A 28 -24.39 3.76 -0.70
N GLU A 29 -24.37 2.80 0.20
CA GLU A 29 -24.90 1.46 -0.02
C GLU A 29 -26.39 1.49 -0.30
N GLN A 30 -27.15 2.31 0.43
CA GLN A 30 -28.59 2.46 0.26
C GLN A 30 -28.97 3.14 -1.04
N THR A 31 -28.20 4.13 -1.47
CA THR A 31 -28.49 4.88 -2.72
C THR A 31 -28.07 4.12 -3.98
N GLY A 32 -27.12 3.22 -3.87
CA GLY A 32 -26.58 2.45 -5.01
C GLY A 32 -25.94 3.30 -6.10
N ALA A 33 -25.73 4.60 -5.83
CA ALA A 33 -25.31 5.57 -6.84
C ALA A 33 -23.80 5.71 -6.98
N VAL A 34 -23.01 5.22 -6.02
CA VAL A 34 -21.56 5.38 -5.99
C VAL A 34 -20.91 4.05 -5.65
N ASP A 35 -19.77 3.79 -6.26
CA ASP A 35 -18.95 2.65 -5.95
C ASP A 35 -18.36 2.81 -4.54
N ILE A 36 -18.89 2.04 -3.60
CA ILE A 36 -18.44 2.04 -2.21
C ILE A 36 -16.97 1.60 -2.08
N GLU A 37 -16.51 0.71 -2.96
CA GLU A 37 -15.13 0.25 -2.97
C GLU A 37 -14.17 1.40 -3.31
N LEU A 38 -14.54 2.25 -4.26
CA LEU A 38 -13.75 3.43 -4.61
C LEU A 38 -13.69 4.44 -3.47
N ALA A 39 -14.82 4.67 -2.80
CA ALA A 39 -14.88 5.56 -1.65
C ALA A 39 -14.06 5.02 -0.47
N ALA A 40 -14.10 3.72 -0.23
CA ALA A 40 -13.29 3.06 0.79
C ALA A 40 -11.79 3.15 0.47
N LEU A 41 -11.42 3.00 -0.79
CA LEU A 41 -10.03 3.18 -1.23
C LEU A 41 -9.54 4.61 -0.97
N ASN A 42 -10.36 5.61 -1.26
CA ASN A 42 -10.02 7.01 -0.95
C ASN A 42 -9.80 7.22 0.55
N ALA A 43 -10.64 6.63 1.39
CA ALA A 43 -10.48 6.70 2.84
C ALA A 43 -9.18 6.02 3.29
N LYS A 44 -8.84 4.88 2.71
CA LYS A 44 -7.59 4.15 2.96
C LYS A 44 -6.38 5.01 2.60
N LEU A 45 -6.40 5.65 1.44
CA LEU A 45 -5.29 6.51 0.98
C LEU A 45 -5.10 7.72 1.90
N ARG A 46 -6.18 8.38 2.31
CA ARG A 46 -6.13 9.51 3.24
C ARG A 46 -5.67 9.09 4.62
N GLY A 47 -6.01 7.89 5.05
CA GLY A 47 -5.68 7.35 6.37
C GLY A 47 -4.26 6.80 6.50
N GLY A 48 -3.43 6.91 5.48
CA GLY A 48 -2.04 6.47 5.50
C GLY A 48 -1.58 5.67 4.30
N GLY A 49 -2.51 5.21 3.44
CA GLY A 49 -2.16 4.42 2.25
C GLY A 49 -1.28 5.17 1.27
N ASP A 50 -1.47 6.48 1.12
CA ASP A 50 -0.64 7.31 0.26
C ASP A 50 0.82 7.33 0.74
N VAL A 51 1.03 7.48 2.05
CA VAL A 51 2.37 7.42 2.64
C VAL A 51 2.95 6.02 2.53
N LEU A 52 2.13 5.00 2.77
CA LEU A 52 2.54 3.60 2.62
C LEU A 52 3.08 3.31 1.23
N HIS A 53 2.37 3.75 0.18
CA HIS A 53 2.80 3.57 -1.20
C HIS A 53 4.19 4.16 -1.46
N ARG A 54 4.43 5.36 -0.96
CA ARG A 54 5.71 6.05 -1.13
C ARG A 54 6.84 5.37 -0.38
N VAL A 55 6.61 4.99 0.87
CA VAL A 55 7.60 4.28 1.68
C VAL A 55 7.93 2.93 1.06
N CYS A 56 6.93 2.20 0.60
CA CYS A 56 7.13 0.91 -0.05
C CYS A 56 7.88 1.04 -1.38
N ALA A 57 7.64 2.11 -2.14
CA ALA A 57 8.38 2.38 -3.37
C ALA A 57 9.87 2.62 -3.07
N VAL A 58 10.19 3.37 -2.03
CA VAL A 58 11.58 3.60 -1.60
C VAL A 58 12.22 2.29 -1.13
N ALA A 59 11.51 1.50 -0.35
CA ALA A 59 11.99 0.20 0.12
C ALA A 59 12.28 -0.75 -1.04
N SER A 60 11.40 -0.77 -2.02
CA SER A 60 11.55 -1.56 -3.24
C SER A 60 12.76 -1.13 -4.06
N PHE A 61 12.94 0.18 -4.24
CA PHE A 61 14.10 0.74 -4.93
C PHE A 61 15.40 0.31 -4.24
N ALA A 62 15.49 0.42 -2.92
CA ALA A 62 16.64 0.02 -2.15
C ALA A 62 16.91 -1.50 -2.26
N SER A 63 15.85 -2.32 -2.18
CA SER A 63 15.96 -3.78 -2.29
C SER A 63 16.46 -4.22 -3.66
N THR A 64 15.98 -3.61 -4.74
CA THR A 64 16.37 -3.99 -6.10
C THR A 64 17.73 -3.44 -6.49
N GLY A 65 18.16 -2.35 -5.86
CA GLY A 65 19.45 -1.72 -6.13
C GLY A 65 20.62 -2.33 -5.37
N SER A 66 20.37 -3.07 -4.30
CA SER A 66 21.41 -3.66 -3.46
C SER A 66 20.92 -4.93 -2.78
N LYS A 67 21.63 -6.02 -3.02
CA LYS A 67 21.34 -7.29 -2.37
C LYS A 67 21.43 -7.18 -0.85
N ARG A 68 22.42 -6.45 -0.36
CA ARG A 68 22.62 -6.23 1.08
C ARG A 68 21.44 -5.49 1.71
N CYS A 69 20.91 -4.45 1.03
CA CYS A 69 19.73 -3.75 1.48
C CYS A 69 18.51 -4.66 1.48
N HIS A 70 18.35 -5.48 0.45
CA HIS A 70 17.25 -6.44 0.35
C HIS A 70 17.26 -7.42 1.53
N GLU A 71 18.40 -8.01 1.83
CA GLU A 71 18.56 -8.94 2.95
C GLU A 71 18.26 -8.27 4.29
N HIS A 72 18.73 -7.05 4.48
CA HIS A 72 18.46 -6.28 5.69
C HIS A 72 16.98 -5.97 5.88
N ILE A 73 16.30 -5.51 4.82
CA ILE A 73 14.87 -5.20 4.84
C ILE A 73 14.07 -6.47 5.12
N LEU A 74 14.39 -7.56 4.45
CA LEU A 74 13.72 -8.84 4.65
C LEU A 74 13.87 -9.33 6.09
N ASP A 75 15.07 -9.23 6.66
CA ASP A 75 15.36 -9.61 8.04
C ASP A 75 14.55 -8.76 9.03
N GLN A 76 14.42 -7.45 8.78
CA GLN A 76 13.64 -6.56 9.62
C GLN A 76 12.13 -6.93 9.57
N PHE A 77 11.59 -7.28 8.42
CA PHE A 77 10.21 -7.76 8.31
C PHE A 77 10.00 -9.05 9.06
N GLU A 78 10.92 -10.00 8.96
CA GLU A 78 10.86 -11.28 9.70
C GLU A 78 10.88 -11.06 11.21
N THR A 79 11.71 -10.12 11.69
CA THR A 79 11.77 -9.73 13.09
C THR A 79 10.42 -9.22 13.62
N GLN A 80 9.64 -8.58 12.77
CA GLN A 80 8.31 -8.08 13.10
C GLN A 80 7.19 -9.08 12.79
N ASN A 81 7.52 -10.34 12.52
CA ASN A 81 6.56 -11.38 12.11
C ASN A 81 5.77 -11.00 10.85
N ALA A 82 6.41 -10.33 9.93
CA ALA A 82 5.84 -9.90 8.66
C ALA A 82 6.73 -10.34 7.51
N GLY A 83 6.33 -10.07 6.30
CA GLY A 83 7.08 -10.42 5.10
C GLY A 83 7.00 -9.33 4.04
N MET A 84 7.68 -9.55 2.93
CA MET A 84 7.66 -8.63 1.79
C MET A 84 6.29 -8.51 1.13
N SER A 85 5.31 -9.32 1.51
CA SER A 85 3.94 -9.24 1.01
C SER A 85 3.30 -7.88 1.26
N VAL A 86 3.65 -7.20 2.36
CA VAL A 86 3.17 -5.85 2.66
C VAL A 86 3.62 -4.88 1.57
N VAL A 87 4.90 -4.93 1.20
CA VAL A 87 5.48 -4.08 0.15
C VAL A 87 4.86 -4.41 -1.21
N LYS A 88 4.76 -5.69 -1.54
CA LYS A 88 4.19 -6.14 -2.83
C LYS A 88 2.75 -5.68 -3.01
N LYS A 89 1.90 -5.87 -2.00
CA LYS A 89 0.49 -5.45 -2.05
C LYS A 89 0.36 -3.94 -2.19
N ALA A 90 1.16 -3.18 -1.43
CA ALA A 90 1.15 -1.73 -1.51
C ALA A 90 1.57 -1.22 -2.90
N LEU A 91 2.59 -1.83 -3.49
CA LEU A 91 3.05 -1.47 -4.83
C LEU A 91 2.06 -1.85 -5.92
N GLU A 92 1.40 -3.01 -5.80
CA GLU A 92 0.33 -3.42 -6.71
C GLU A 92 -0.82 -2.42 -6.69
N GLU A 93 -1.26 -2.00 -5.51
CA GLU A 93 -2.30 -1.00 -5.34
C GLU A 93 -1.87 0.35 -5.93
N PHE A 94 -0.64 0.77 -5.66
CA PHE A 94 -0.09 2.02 -6.18
C PHE A 94 -0.03 1.99 -7.72
N ALA A 95 0.49 0.92 -8.29
CA ALA A 95 0.57 0.76 -9.74
C ALA A 95 -0.81 0.79 -10.41
N ALA A 96 -1.81 0.20 -9.77
CA ALA A 96 -3.19 0.20 -10.27
C ALA A 96 -3.81 1.60 -10.27
N LEU A 97 -3.37 2.48 -9.39
CA LEU A 97 -3.87 3.85 -9.28
C LEU A 97 -3.18 4.83 -10.23
N LEU A 98 -2.01 4.48 -10.74
CA LEU A 98 -1.28 5.32 -11.68
C LEU A 98 -1.81 5.13 -13.09
N ASP A 99 -1.88 6.23 -13.84
CA ASP A 99 -2.12 6.18 -15.28
C ASP A 99 -0.91 5.57 -15.98
N ASP A 100 -1.09 5.12 -17.21
CA ASP A 100 0.01 4.60 -18.00
C ASP A 100 1.15 5.62 -18.10
N GLY A 101 2.38 5.13 -17.90
CA GLY A 101 3.54 5.97 -17.97
C GLY A 101 4.79 5.36 -17.34
N LEU A 102 5.83 6.18 -17.28
CA LEU A 102 7.14 5.77 -16.80
C LEU A 102 7.11 5.27 -15.34
N GLN A 103 6.36 5.97 -14.48
CA GLN A 103 6.28 5.60 -13.06
C GLN A 103 5.62 4.24 -12.86
N LYS A 104 4.54 3.96 -13.58
CA LYS A 104 3.88 2.65 -13.53
C LYS A 104 4.81 1.55 -14.01
N ASN A 105 5.54 1.78 -15.08
CA ASN A 105 6.51 0.83 -15.61
C ASN A 105 7.65 0.57 -14.63
N GLN A 106 8.13 1.60 -13.94
CA GLN A 106 9.16 1.45 -12.92
C GLN A 106 8.67 0.61 -11.74
N LEU A 107 7.46 0.87 -11.26
CA LEU A 107 6.87 0.08 -10.16
C LEU A 107 6.65 -1.37 -10.57
N SER A 108 6.21 -1.62 -11.78
CA SER A 108 6.06 -2.97 -12.32
C SER A 108 7.40 -3.71 -12.37
N GLY A 109 8.48 -3.01 -12.73
CA GLY A 109 9.84 -3.54 -12.71
C GLY A 109 10.28 -3.92 -11.29
N TYR A 110 10.02 -3.10 -10.31
CA TYR A 110 10.32 -3.40 -8.90
C TYR A 110 9.53 -4.60 -8.39
N LEU A 111 8.24 -4.68 -8.71
CA LEU A 111 7.40 -5.82 -8.35
C LEU A 111 7.94 -7.13 -8.92
N ALA A 112 8.37 -7.11 -10.17
CA ALA A 112 8.93 -8.30 -10.81
C ALA A 112 10.26 -8.74 -10.17
N ALA A 113 11.03 -7.80 -9.63
CA ALA A 113 12.30 -8.07 -8.96
C ALA A 113 12.15 -8.52 -7.51
N LEU A 114 11.02 -8.25 -6.88
CA LEU A 114 10.70 -8.69 -5.53
C LEU A 114 10.18 -10.13 -5.53
#